data_512f6c7c019da980011ed7c2f05e9a50
#
_entry.id   512f6c7c019da980011ed7c2f05e9a50
#
_cell.length_a   1.000
_cell.length_b   1.000
_cell.length_c   1.000
_cell.angle_alpha   90.00
_cell.angle_beta   90.00
_cell.angle_gamma   90.00
#
_symmetry.space_group_name_H-M   'P 1'
#
loop_
_entity.id
_entity.type
_entity.pdbx_description
1 polymer ?
#
loop_
_entity_poly.entity_id
_entity_poly.type
_entity_poly.pdbx_seq_one_letter_code
_entity_poly.pdbx_strand_id
1 'polypeptide(L)'
;MIGDSSDAVWGVMDMIPRTDFPDIRKKTTIRSKAGNLLIIPREGGSLARFYIELPAGTKPKEVKLEHLQQAARNILSQYTIEFVETVWWSAYSIGQRHADCFHKDYRIFLAGDACHTHSPKAGQGMNVSLQDGYNIGWKLATVLKGLASPSLLETYILERQKVAIDLINFDRYFSKLFSSGGQTSPAEFQEGFIKAGKYTAGMTARYDQSPITSDVDESDKLSTNVVVGMRLPSAQVVRFSDSKPMQLAQALVSDGRWRVIVFIGDISSAETRTKLKAVSDARHRAAFHVSADLIVDR
;
A
#
# COMPACT_ATOMS: atom_id res chain seq x y z
N MET A 1 19.51 -1.56 11.23
CA MET A 1 18.64 -0.62 10.51
C MET A 1 19.48 0.31 9.64
N ILE A 2 19.20 0.34 8.37
CA ILE A 2 19.88 1.14 7.34
C ILE A 2 18.95 2.31 6.98
N GLY A 3 19.49 3.53 6.86
CA GLY A 3 18.76 4.73 6.51
C GLY A 3 18.96 5.88 7.49
N ASP A 4 18.17 6.93 7.33
CA ASP A 4 18.34 8.20 8.02
C ASP A 4 17.22 8.47 9.04
N SER A 5 17.55 9.20 10.10
CA SER A 5 16.53 9.94 10.87
C SER A 5 16.44 11.34 10.29
N SER A 6 15.25 11.78 9.94
CA SER A 6 15.06 13.20 9.72
C SER A 6 14.94 13.90 11.09
N ASP A 7 15.48 15.11 11.20
CA ASP A 7 15.28 15.93 12.41
C ASP A 7 13.85 16.44 12.54
N ALA A 8 12.97 16.05 11.60
CA ALA A 8 11.57 16.46 11.60
C ALA A 8 10.80 15.69 12.68
N VAL A 9 10.24 16.44 13.61
CA VAL A 9 9.36 15.93 14.66
C VAL A 9 7.92 16.22 14.28
N TRP A 10 7.08 15.20 14.44
CA TRP A 10 5.66 15.31 14.17
C TRP A 10 4.87 15.04 15.43
N GLY A 11 3.91 15.93 15.68
CA GLY A 11 2.86 15.70 16.65
C GLY A 11 1.64 15.12 15.96
N VAL A 12 0.99 14.16 16.60
CA VAL A 12 -0.25 13.55 16.11
C VAL A 12 -1.27 13.59 17.23
N MET A 13 -2.50 13.99 16.93
CA MET A 13 -3.61 13.90 17.88
C MET A 13 -4.89 13.46 17.19
N ASP A 14 -5.60 12.53 17.82
CA ASP A 14 -6.95 12.12 17.49
C ASP A 14 -7.91 12.85 18.43
N MET A 15 -8.82 13.62 17.85
CA MET A 15 -9.70 14.48 18.66
C MET A 15 -11.02 14.73 17.96
N ILE A 16 -11.99 15.19 18.74
CA ILE A 16 -13.28 15.69 18.26
C ILE A 16 -13.19 17.22 18.19
N PRO A 17 -13.07 17.80 17.00
CA PRO A 17 -13.01 19.24 16.81
C PRO A 17 -14.39 19.86 16.72
N ARG A 18 -14.55 21.06 17.29
CA ARG A 18 -15.62 22.00 16.94
C ARG A 18 -14.96 23.17 16.23
N THR A 19 -15.30 23.40 14.97
CA THR A 19 -14.62 24.35 14.10
C THR A 19 -15.52 24.81 12.95
N ASP A 20 -15.27 26.03 12.46
CA ASP A 20 -15.85 26.58 11.24
C ASP A 20 -14.97 26.32 10.01
N PHE A 21 -13.85 25.58 10.14
CA PHE A 21 -13.03 25.18 9.02
C PHE A 21 -13.80 24.24 8.09
N PRO A 22 -14.08 24.62 6.81
CA PRO A 22 -15.06 23.93 5.95
C PRO A 22 -14.62 22.52 5.57
N ASP A 23 -13.32 22.25 5.48
CA ASP A 23 -12.78 20.97 4.99
C ASP A 23 -12.37 20.02 6.13
N ILE A 24 -12.86 20.23 7.34
CA ILE A 24 -12.54 19.39 8.52
C ILE A 24 -12.89 17.91 8.31
N ARG A 25 -13.82 17.61 7.39
CA ARG A 25 -14.25 16.23 7.05
C ARG A 25 -13.62 15.71 5.77
N LYS A 26 -12.58 16.38 5.25
CA LYS A 26 -11.82 15.95 4.08
C LYS A 26 -10.37 15.70 4.47
N LYS A 27 -9.70 14.78 3.76
CA LYS A 27 -8.24 14.69 3.85
C LYS A 27 -7.65 15.98 3.27
N THR A 28 -7.12 16.82 4.14
CA THR A 28 -6.69 18.19 3.78
C THR A 28 -5.28 18.45 4.29
N THR A 29 -4.44 19.03 3.44
CA THR A 29 -3.12 19.55 3.81
C THR A 29 -3.17 21.05 3.85
N ILE A 30 -2.83 21.64 4.99
CA ILE A 30 -2.76 23.09 5.20
C ILE A 30 -1.29 23.48 5.32
N ARG A 31 -0.88 24.42 4.51
CA ARG A 31 0.45 25.02 4.54
C ARG A 31 0.32 26.49 4.93
N SER A 32 0.92 26.88 6.04
CA SER A 32 0.89 28.26 6.53
C SER A 32 2.28 28.69 6.98
N LYS A 33 2.44 29.98 7.25
CA LYS A 33 3.67 30.53 7.85
C LYS A 33 3.91 29.97 9.26
N ALA A 34 2.86 29.53 9.95
CA ALA A 34 2.92 28.95 11.30
C ALA A 34 3.28 27.45 11.32
N GLY A 35 3.35 26.79 10.14
CA GLY A 35 3.67 25.38 10.02
C GLY A 35 2.75 24.63 9.06
N ASN A 36 2.92 23.31 9.01
CA ASN A 36 2.17 22.40 8.18
C ASN A 36 1.25 21.53 9.03
N LEU A 37 0.01 21.33 8.57
CA LEU A 37 -1.01 20.49 9.20
C LEU A 37 -1.63 19.59 8.15
N LEU A 38 -1.66 18.28 8.42
CA LEU A 38 -2.45 17.32 7.66
C LEU A 38 -3.63 16.86 8.51
N ILE A 39 -4.83 17.03 7.98
CA ILE A 39 -6.09 16.59 8.59
C ILE A 39 -6.53 15.31 7.90
N ILE A 40 -6.87 14.30 8.68
CA ILE A 40 -7.44 13.04 8.20
C ILE A 40 -8.71 12.75 8.97
N PRO A 41 -9.90 12.77 8.34
CA PRO A 41 -11.12 12.31 8.97
C PRO A 41 -10.98 10.85 9.43
N ARG A 42 -11.49 10.58 10.61
CA ARG A 42 -11.49 9.25 11.19
C ARG A 42 -12.92 8.70 11.26
N GLU A 43 -13.02 7.47 11.68
CA GLU A 43 -14.27 6.74 11.91
C GLU A 43 -15.20 7.47 12.92
N GLY A 44 -16.48 7.13 12.90
CA GLY A 44 -17.49 7.68 13.81
C GLY A 44 -18.02 9.07 13.45
N GLY A 45 -17.60 9.63 12.29
CA GLY A 45 -18.14 10.89 11.74
C GLY A 45 -17.67 12.17 12.44
N SER A 46 -17.31 12.15 13.72
CA SER A 46 -16.85 13.32 14.49
C SER A 46 -15.35 13.35 14.73
N LEU A 47 -14.70 12.20 14.75
CA LEU A 47 -13.27 12.09 15.04
C LEU A 47 -12.42 12.57 13.85
N ALA A 48 -11.35 13.32 14.13
CA ALA A 48 -10.37 13.76 13.17
C ALA A 48 -8.94 13.53 13.71
N ARG A 49 -8.01 13.19 12.84
CA ARG A 49 -6.59 13.08 13.15
C ARG A 49 -5.85 14.26 12.57
N PHE A 50 -5.09 14.95 13.40
CA PHE A 50 -4.18 16.00 13.02
C PHE A 50 -2.74 15.50 13.08
N TYR A 51 -2.00 15.67 11.99
CA TYR A 51 -0.55 15.55 11.94
C TYR A 51 0.03 16.95 11.83
N ILE A 52 0.85 17.35 12.79
CA ILE A 52 1.40 18.69 12.91
C ILE A 52 2.93 18.59 12.83
N GLU A 53 3.53 19.26 11.87
CA GLU A 53 4.97 19.39 11.81
C GLU A 53 5.43 20.37 12.90
N LEU A 54 6.31 19.92 13.79
CA LEU A 54 6.82 20.71 14.88
C LEU A 54 8.13 21.39 14.47
N PRO A 55 8.51 22.49 15.14
CA PRO A 55 9.75 23.22 14.84
C PRO A 55 10.99 22.32 14.90
N ALA A 56 11.97 22.60 14.05
CA ALA A 56 13.27 21.90 14.07
C ALA A 56 13.91 21.98 15.46
N GLY A 57 14.53 20.88 15.89
CA GLY A 57 15.16 20.77 17.21
C GLY A 57 14.17 20.44 18.35
N THR A 58 12.88 20.30 18.07
CA THR A 58 11.91 19.84 19.06
C THR A 58 12.28 18.42 19.55
N LYS A 59 12.30 18.22 20.87
CA LYS A 59 12.50 16.91 21.46
C LYS A 59 11.15 16.23 21.70
N PRO A 60 10.86 15.10 21.06
CA PRO A 60 9.54 14.47 21.15
C PRO A 60 9.06 14.19 22.57
N LYS A 61 9.98 13.81 23.45
CA LYS A 61 9.67 13.49 24.86
C LYS A 61 9.27 14.71 25.71
N GLU A 62 9.59 15.92 25.25
CA GLU A 62 9.27 17.18 25.92
C GLU A 62 7.98 17.81 25.39
N VAL A 63 7.41 17.26 24.32
CA VAL A 63 6.15 17.73 23.74
C VAL A 63 4.99 17.38 24.67
N LYS A 64 4.08 18.34 24.88
CA LYS A 64 2.83 18.17 25.60
C LYS A 64 1.66 18.36 24.65
N LEU A 65 0.48 17.88 25.04
CA LEU A 65 -0.74 18.01 24.24
C LEU A 65 -1.06 19.48 23.92
N GLU A 66 -0.88 20.35 24.91
CA GLU A 66 -1.15 21.80 24.76
C GLU A 66 -0.29 22.43 23.66
N HIS A 67 0.94 21.93 23.47
CA HIS A 67 1.82 22.40 22.38
C HIS A 67 1.22 22.06 21.02
N LEU A 68 0.66 20.86 20.86
CA LEU A 68 0.03 20.45 19.61
C LEU A 68 -1.26 21.23 19.34
N GLN A 69 -2.08 21.41 20.37
CA GLN A 69 -3.31 22.20 20.27
C GLN A 69 -3.01 23.65 19.90
N GLN A 70 -1.98 24.26 20.52
CA GLN A 70 -1.59 25.62 20.20
C GLN A 70 -1.01 25.75 18.78
N ALA A 71 -0.21 24.79 18.35
CA ALA A 71 0.30 24.75 16.98
C ALA A 71 -0.84 24.66 15.96
N ALA A 72 -1.83 23.82 16.20
CA ALA A 72 -3.02 23.70 15.35
C ALA A 72 -3.82 25.02 15.29
N ARG A 73 -4.03 25.71 16.44
CA ARG A 73 -4.67 27.04 16.46
C ARG A 73 -3.90 28.07 15.64
N ASN A 74 -2.58 28.07 15.75
CA ASN A 74 -1.74 29.01 15.00
C ASN A 74 -1.83 28.77 13.49
N ILE A 75 -1.84 27.49 13.06
CA ILE A 75 -1.95 27.12 11.65
C ILE A 75 -3.33 27.47 11.09
N LEU A 76 -4.39 27.24 11.88
CA LEU A 76 -5.78 27.53 11.54
C LEU A 76 -6.23 28.90 12.03
N SER A 77 -5.35 29.88 12.15
CA SER A 77 -5.62 31.19 12.77
C SER A 77 -6.77 32.00 12.13
N GLN A 78 -7.18 31.65 10.90
CA GLN A 78 -8.33 32.26 10.21
C GLN A 78 -9.68 31.63 10.62
N TYR A 79 -9.63 30.53 11.37
CA TYR A 79 -10.80 29.75 11.79
C TYR A 79 -10.82 29.57 13.29
N THR A 80 -12.01 29.39 13.83
CA THR A 80 -12.17 28.96 15.23
C THR A 80 -11.94 27.46 15.36
N ILE A 81 -11.23 27.04 16.41
CA ILE A 81 -11.08 25.62 16.70
C ILE A 81 -11.10 25.39 18.22
N GLU A 82 -12.00 24.52 18.64
CA GLU A 82 -12.13 23.97 19.99
C GLU A 82 -11.84 22.46 19.94
N PHE A 83 -11.02 21.98 20.85
CA PHE A 83 -10.73 20.56 21.04
C PHE A 83 -11.69 20.04 22.12
N VAL A 84 -12.87 19.56 21.70
CA VAL A 84 -13.92 19.11 22.63
C VAL A 84 -13.41 17.91 23.44
N GLU A 85 -12.75 16.97 22.77
CA GLU A 85 -12.14 15.81 23.37
C GLU A 85 -10.90 15.42 22.58
N THR A 86 -9.80 15.06 23.28
CA THR A 86 -8.62 14.44 22.68
C THR A 86 -8.54 13.00 23.15
N VAL A 87 -8.79 12.07 22.23
CA VAL A 87 -8.85 10.63 22.51
C VAL A 87 -7.44 10.05 22.64
N TRP A 88 -6.51 10.53 21.82
CA TRP A 88 -5.13 10.07 21.80
C TRP A 88 -4.20 11.12 21.19
N TRP A 89 -2.97 11.14 21.64
CA TRP A 89 -1.92 11.96 21.03
C TRP A 89 -0.53 11.36 21.23
N SER A 90 0.42 11.75 20.37
CA SER A 90 1.83 11.38 20.47
C SER A 90 2.70 12.39 19.72
N ALA A 91 3.99 12.40 20.04
CA ALA A 91 5.00 13.11 19.26
C ALA A 91 6.20 12.19 19.02
N TYR A 92 6.72 12.18 17.79
CA TYR A 92 7.84 11.32 17.41
C TYR A 92 8.70 11.93 16.30
N SER A 93 9.97 11.53 16.27
CA SER A 93 10.88 11.84 15.16
C SER A 93 10.63 10.87 14.01
N ILE A 94 10.64 11.38 12.80
CA ILE A 94 10.52 10.55 11.61
C ILE A 94 11.85 9.82 11.38
N GLY A 95 11.77 8.49 11.24
CA GLY A 95 12.85 7.68 10.73
C GLY A 95 12.48 7.10 9.37
N GLN A 96 13.38 7.20 8.40
CA GLN A 96 13.26 6.58 7.08
C GLN A 96 14.29 5.47 6.99
N ARG A 97 13.98 4.32 7.55
CA ARG A 97 14.92 3.22 7.77
C ARG A 97 14.32 1.88 7.44
N HIS A 98 15.14 0.95 7.01
CA HIS A 98 14.77 -0.46 6.91
C HIS A 98 15.81 -1.34 7.62
N ALA A 99 15.41 -2.54 8.00
CA ALA A 99 16.33 -3.55 8.48
C ALA A 99 17.22 -4.03 7.32
N ASP A 100 18.44 -4.36 7.62
CA ASP A 100 19.39 -4.99 6.71
C ASP A 100 18.97 -6.42 6.35
N CYS A 101 18.30 -7.10 7.28
CA CYS A 101 17.74 -8.42 7.08
C CYS A 101 16.35 -8.53 7.70
N PHE A 102 15.41 -9.14 6.99
CA PHE A 102 14.01 -9.32 7.43
C PHE A 102 13.77 -10.68 8.07
N HIS A 103 14.78 -11.51 8.18
CA HIS A 103 14.69 -12.82 8.83
C HIS A 103 15.97 -13.19 9.55
N LYS A 104 15.87 -14.21 10.42
CA LYS A 104 17.02 -14.98 10.92
C LYS A 104 16.72 -16.46 10.74
N ASP A 105 17.60 -17.13 9.98
CA ASP A 105 17.59 -18.58 9.75
C ASP A 105 16.24 -19.10 9.21
N TYR A 106 15.45 -18.26 8.54
CA TYR A 106 14.07 -18.55 8.07
C TYR A 106 13.15 -19.10 9.18
N ARG A 107 13.43 -18.75 10.44
CA ARG A 107 12.63 -19.13 11.61
C ARG A 107 12.08 -17.93 12.36
N ILE A 108 12.75 -16.79 12.29
CA ILE A 108 12.32 -15.52 12.85
C ILE A 108 12.16 -14.55 11.68
N PHE A 109 11.03 -13.87 11.60
CA PHE A 109 10.74 -12.91 10.56
C PHE A 109 10.34 -11.57 11.16
N LEU A 110 10.77 -10.49 10.53
CA LEU A 110 10.34 -9.13 10.82
C LEU A 110 9.30 -8.71 9.78
N ALA A 111 8.27 -7.98 10.21
CA ALA A 111 7.22 -7.44 9.34
C ALA A 111 6.78 -6.05 9.81
N GLY A 112 6.37 -5.20 8.90
CA GLY A 112 5.88 -3.86 9.20
C GLY A 112 6.93 -2.98 9.88
N ASP A 113 6.52 -2.20 10.87
CA ASP A 113 7.37 -1.24 11.57
C ASP A 113 8.59 -1.86 12.26
N ALA A 114 8.58 -3.19 12.48
CA ALA A 114 9.75 -3.91 13.00
C ALA A 114 10.90 -3.93 11.99
N CYS A 115 10.64 -3.85 10.70
CA CYS A 115 11.66 -3.92 9.66
C CYS A 115 11.74 -2.67 8.76
N HIS A 116 10.76 -1.79 8.74
CA HIS A 116 10.84 -0.52 8.01
C HIS A 116 10.03 0.58 8.68
N THR A 117 10.59 1.78 8.69
CA THR A 117 9.95 2.99 9.21
C THR A 117 10.01 4.09 8.15
N HIS A 118 9.01 4.93 8.10
CA HIS A 118 8.88 6.01 7.13
C HIS A 118 7.98 7.14 7.67
N SER A 119 7.84 8.24 6.92
CA SER A 119 6.97 9.34 7.33
C SER A 119 5.48 9.02 7.17
N PRO A 120 4.60 9.69 7.92
CA PRO A 120 3.15 9.53 7.76
C PRO A 120 2.60 10.25 6.51
N LYS A 121 3.40 11.06 5.82
CA LYS A 121 2.96 11.99 4.76
C LYS A 121 2.23 11.31 3.61
N ALA A 122 2.73 10.15 3.17
CA ALA A 122 2.12 9.36 2.11
C ALA A 122 0.94 8.49 2.59
N GLY A 123 0.83 8.24 3.90
CA GLY A 123 -0.23 7.39 4.48
C GLY A 123 -0.13 5.91 4.09
N GLN A 124 1.06 5.40 3.75
CA GLN A 124 1.24 4.05 3.21
C GLN A 124 1.69 3.00 4.23
N GLY A 125 2.12 3.41 5.44
CA GLY A 125 2.72 2.49 6.42
C GLY A 125 1.85 1.31 6.79
N MET A 126 0.66 1.55 7.26
CA MET A 126 -0.27 0.49 7.61
C MET A 126 -0.53 -0.46 6.43
N ASN A 127 -0.68 0.08 5.22
CA ASN A 127 -0.94 -0.73 4.02
C ASN A 127 0.21 -1.69 3.73
N VAL A 128 1.45 -1.20 3.76
CA VAL A 128 2.63 -2.03 3.52
C VAL A 128 2.85 -3.04 4.63
N SER A 129 2.64 -2.64 5.89
CA SER A 129 2.73 -3.55 7.06
C SER A 129 1.70 -4.69 6.99
N LEU A 130 0.46 -4.41 6.58
CA LEU A 130 -0.57 -5.43 6.35
C LEU A 130 -0.20 -6.37 5.21
N GLN A 131 0.38 -5.83 4.13
CA GLN A 131 0.86 -6.64 3.01
C GLN A 131 2.02 -7.55 3.42
N ASP A 132 2.93 -7.11 4.30
CA ASP A 132 4.00 -7.95 4.83
C ASP A 132 3.43 -9.11 5.64
N GLY A 133 2.53 -8.81 6.56
CA GLY A 133 1.86 -9.83 7.38
C GLY A 133 1.08 -10.85 6.54
N TYR A 134 0.37 -10.38 5.51
CA TYR A 134 -0.31 -11.25 4.57
C TYR A 134 0.68 -12.12 3.78
N ASN A 135 1.75 -11.53 3.25
CA ASN A 135 2.74 -12.21 2.43
C ASN A 135 3.43 -13.33 3.19
N ILE A 136 3.97 -13.05 4.39
CA ILE A 136 4.61 -14.08 5.20
C ILE A 136 3.60 -15.10 5.74
N GLY A 137 2.39 -14.68 6.07
CA GLY A 137 1.35 -15.52 6.66
C GLY A 137 0.95 -16.70 5.77
N TRP A 138 0.62 -16.47 4.49
CA TRP A 138 0.27 -17.54 3.58
C TRP A 138 1.46 -18.46 3.26
N LYS A 139 2.66 -17.91 3.14
CA LYS A 139 3.89 -18.68 2.88
C LYS A 139 4.20 -19.62 4.04
N LEU A 140 4.18 -19.11 5.28
CA LEU A 140 4.34 -19.92 6.48
C LEU A 140 3.27 -21.01 6.58
N ALA A 141 2.00 -20.66 6.36
CA ALA A 141 0.92 -21.63 6.39
C ALA A 141 1.11 -22.76 5.37
N THR A 142 1.57 -22.43 4.16
CA THR A 142 1.80 -23.39 3.08
C THR A 142 2.97 -24.32 3.42
N VAL A 143 4.08 -23.79 3.92
CA VAL A 143 5.26 -24.58 4.32
C VAL A 143 4.96 -25.46 5.53
N LEU A 144 4.32 -24.92 6.57
CA LEU A 144 3.99 -25.67 7.79
C LEU A 144 2.97 -26.81 7.55
N LYS A 145 2.11 -26.65 6.53
CA LYS A 145 1.20 -27.73 6.08
C LYS A 145 1.87 -28.73 5.15
N GLY A 146 3.15 -28.60 4.85
CA GLY A 146 3.87 -29.49 3.94
C GLY A 146 3.46 -29.36 2.46
N LEU A 147 2.79 -28.26 2.07
CA LEU A 147 2.31 -28.01 0.71
C LEU A 147 3.37 -27.31 -0.16
N ALA A 148 4.44 -26.81 0.42
CA ALA A 148 5.58 -26.22 -0.29
C ALA A 148 6.89 -26.47 0.46
N SER A 149 8.01 -26.40 -0.29
CA SER A 149 9.35 -26.42 0.27
C SER A 149 9.61 -25.19 1.15
N PRO A 150 10.45 -25.29 2.21
CA PRO A 150 10.92 -24.14 2.99
C PRO A 150 11.54 -23.01 2.17
N SER A 151 12.08 -23.29 0.97
CA SER A 151 12.58 -22.26 0.03
C SER A 151 11.53 -21.23 -0.37
N LEU A 152 10.22 -21.54 -0.24
CA LEU A 152 9.15 -20.54 -0.42
C LEU A 152 9.32 -19.34 0.51
N LEU A 153 9.89 -19.53 1.72
CA LEU A 153 10.07 -18.44 2.69
C LEU A 153 11.12 -17.42 2.26
N GLU A 154 12.06 -17.80 1.39
CA GLU A 154 13.04 -16.86 0.82
C GLU A 154 12.35 -15.76 0.00
N THR A 155 11.25 -16.12 -0.64
CA THR A 155 10.50 -15.18 -1.49
C THR A 155 9.85 -14.04 -0.68
N TYR A 156 9.62 -14.23 0.63
CA TYR A 156 9.20 -13.14 1.51
C TYR A 156 10.21 -12.00 1.52
N ILE A 157 11.49 -12.34 1.66
CA ILE A 157 12.58 -11.35 1.72
C ILE A 157 12.72 -10.67 0.37
N LEU A 158 12.80 -11.45 -0.72
CA LEU A 158 12.95 -10.95 -2.09
C LEU A 158 11.84 -9.97 -2.47
N GLU A 159 10.62 -10.25 -2.05
CA GLU A 159 9.46 -9.44 -2.37
C GLU A 159 9.31 -8.24 -1.43
N ARG A 160 9.39 -8.44 -0.11
CA ARG A 160 8.98 -7.42 0.85
C ARG A 160 10.10 -6.45 1.24
N GLN A 161 11.36 -6.88 1.24
CA GLN A 161 12.49 -5.98 1.45
C GLN A 161 12.60 -4.97 0.29
N LYS A 162 12.41 -5.42 -0.96
CA LYS A 162 12.33 -4.53 -2.12
C LYS A 162 11.22 -3.50 -1.96
N VAL A 163 10.00 -3.91 -1.60
CA VAL A 163 8.87 -3.00 -1.41
C VAL A 163 9.14 -1.99 -0.29
N ALA A 164 9.79 -2.39 0.80
CA ALA A 164 10.18 -1.50 1.87
C ALA A 164 11.20 -0.43 1.41
N ILE A 165 12.19 -0.83 0.61
CA ILE A 165 13.16 0.11 0.03
C ILE A 165 12.45 1.09 -0.93
N ASP A 166 11.57 0.58 -1.79
CA ASP A 166 10.78 1.41 -2.72
C ASP A 166 9.90 2.39 -1.94
N LEU A 167 9.28 1.96 -0.82
CA LEU A 167 8.50 2.83 0.05
C LEU A 167 9.33 3.96 0.65
N ILE A 168 10.53 3.66 1.15
CA ILE A 168 11.43 4.68 1.74
C ILE A 168 11.88 5.67 0.68
N ASN A 169 12.23 5.22 -0.51
CA ASN A 169 12.64 6.08 -1.62
C ASN A 169 11.46 6.97 -2.07
N PHE A 170 10.27 6.40 -2.17
CA PHE A 170 9.06 7.15 -2.45
C PHE A 170 8.75 8.19 -1.37
N ASP A 171 8.86 7.81 -0.10
CA ASP A 171 8.60 8.70 1.03
C ASP A 171 9.59 9.87 1.07
N ARG A 172 10.87 9.62 0.76
CA ARG A 172 11.89 10.68 0.60
C ARG A 172 11.51 11.65 -0.51
N TYR A 173 11.13 11.15 -1.67
CA TYR A 173 10.66 11.98 -2.79
C TYR A 173 9.43 12.78 -2.40
N PHE A 174 8.41 12.11 -1.86
CA PHE A 174 7.14 12.73 -1.48
C PHE A 174 7.31 13.75 -0.35
N SER A 175 8.17 13.46 0.62
CA SER A 175 8.50 14.39 1.70
C SER A 175 9.13 15.67 1.21
N LYS A 176 9.99 15.62 0.18
CA LYS A 176 10.57 16.84 -0.43
C LYS A 176 9.51 17.74 -1.06
N LEU A 177 8.48 17.18 -1.67
CA LEU A 177 7.36 17.96 -2.22
C LEU A 177 6.63 18.76 -1.14
N PHE A 178 6.54 18.23 0.09
CA PHE A 178 5.89 18.91 1.21
C PHE A 178 6.82 19.94 1.90
N SER A 179 8.10 19.61 2.03
CA SER A 179 9.05 20.39 2.84
C SER A 179 9.77 21.49 2.06
N SER A 180 9.47 21.72 0.78
CA SER A 180 10.14 22.70 -0.09
C SER A 180 9.87 24.17 0.26
N GLY A 181 9.27 24.45 1.44
CA GLY A 181 9.20 25.80 2.03
C GLY A 181 8.63 26.92 1.13
N GLY A 182 7.78 26.57 0.16
CA GLY A 182 7.24 27.53 -0.82
C GLY A 182 8.05 27.65 -2.12
N GLN A 183 9.13 26.89 -2.28
CA GLN A 183 9.91 26.85 -3.53
C GLN A 183 9.24 26.01 -4.64
N THR A 184 8.32 25.11 -4.28
CA THR A 184 7.55 24.33 -5.25
C THR A 184 6.26 25.08 -5.58
N SER A 185 6.04 25.35 -6.85
CA SER A 185 4.79 25.99 -7.30
C SER A 185 3.57 25.08 -7.05
N PRO A 186 2.35 25.63 -6.92
CA PRO A 186 1.15 24.82 -6.79
C PRO A 186 0.97 23.80 -7.93
N ALA A 187 1.35 24.16 -9.17
CA ALA A 187 1.26 23.29 -10.33
C ALA A 187 2.24 22.10 -10.24
N GLU A 188 3.50 22.34 -9.88
CA GLU A 188 4.49 21.27 -9.67
C GLU A 188 4.10 20.34 -8.54
N PHE A 189 3.54 20.90 -7.45
CA PHE A 189 3.03 20.08 -6.35
C PHE A 189 1.88 19.18 -6.81
N GLN A 190 0.94 19.73 -7.58
CA GLN A 190 -0.20 18.97 -8.11
C GLN A 190 0.25 17.88 -9.07
N GLU A 191 1.18 18.18 -9.98
CA GLU A 191 1.74 17.18 -10.91
C GLU A 191 2.46 16.05 -10.15
N GLY A 192 3.32 16.39 -9.19
CA GLY A 192 3.99 15.41 -8.34
C GLY A 192 3.01 14.56 -7.54
N PHE A 193 1.93 15.15 -7.04
CA PHE A 193 0.88 14.44 -6.31
C PHE A 193 0.10 13.47 -7.21
N ILE A 194 -0.26 13.89 -8.43
CA ILE A 194 -0.92 13.02 -9.42
C ILE A 194 -0.01 11.86 -9.81
N LYS A 195 1.27 12.14 -10.09
CA LYS A 195 2.28 11.12 -10.43
C LYS A 195 2.45 10.11 -9.30
N ALA A 196 2.42 10.56 -8.04
CA ALA A 196 2.46 9.69 -6.87
C ALA A 196 1.17 8.87 -6.67
N GLY A 197 0.07 9.25 -7.31
CA GLY A 197 -1.25 8.63 -7.12
C GLY A 197 -1.29 7.13 -7.44
N LYS A 198 -0.58 6.67 -8.46
CA LYS A 198 -0.48 5.23 -8.80
C LYS A 198 0.21 4.45 -7.68
N TYR A 199 1.29 5.01 -7.12
CA TYR A 199 2.01 4.37 -6.01
C TYR A 199 1.14 4.30 -4.75
N THR A 200 0.53 5.40 -4.37
CA THR A 200 -0.34 5.46 -3.18
C THR A 200 -1.60 4.61 -3.32
N ALA A 201 -2.05 4.33 -4.55
CA ALA A 201 -3.12 3.38 -4.84
C ALA A 201 -2.66 1.90 -4.83
N GLY A 202 -1.38 1.62 -4.58
CA GLY A 202 -0.81 0.27 -4.55
C GLY A 202 -0.72 -0.39 -5.94
N MET A 203 -0.64 0.43 -7.00
CA MET A 203 -0.66 -0.06 -8.39
C MET A 203 0.73 -0.15 -9.03
N THR A 204 1.80 0.11 -8.30
CA THR A 204 3.16 0.12 -8.86
C THR A 204 4.09 -0.90 -8.23
N ALA A 205 3.65 -1.59 -7.17
CA ALA A 205 4.45 -2.63 -6.55
C ALA A 205 4.70 -3.76 -7.55
N ARG A 206 5.97 -4.07 -7.78
CA ARG A 206 6.41 -5.13 -8.68
C ARG A 206 7.48 -5.96 -7.98
N TYR A 207 7.30 -7.27 -8.00
CA TYR A 207 8.28 -8.23 -7.50
C TYR A 207 9.25 -8.60 -8.64
N ASP A 208 10.51 -8.75 -8.30
CA ASP A 208 11.53 -9.21 -9.22
C ASP A 208 11.49 -10.74 -9.36
N GLN A 209 12.29 -11.28 -10.26
CA GLN A 209 12.42 -12.72 -10.46
C GLN A 209 12.70 -13.45 -9.11
N SER A 210 12.00 -14.54 -8.91
CA SER A 210 12.11 -15.37 -7.71
C SER A 210 11.69 -16.82 -8.03
N PRO A 211 11.80 -17.78 -7.11
CA PRO A 211 11.28 -19.15 -7.32
C PRO A 211 9.79 -19.21 -7.69
N ILE A 212 9.00 -18.15 -7.43
CA ILE A 212 7.56 -18.07 -7.73
C ILE A 212 7.19 -16.90 -8.64
N THR A 213 8.16 -16.17 -9.14
CA THR A 213 7.96 -15.06 -10.09
C THR A 213 8.93 -15.27 -11.23
N SER A 214 8.43 -15.58 -12.44
CA SER A 214 9.26 -15.77 -13.62
C SER A 214 9.97 -14.48 -14.03
N ASP A 215 11.00 -14.62 -14.82
CA ASP A 215 11.58 -13.50 -15.54
C ASP A 215 10.62 -13.00 -16.62
N VAL A 216 10.83 -11.76 -17.06
CA VAL A 216 10.11 -11.17 -18.20
C VAL A 216 10.55 -11.91 -19.46
N ASP A 217 9.62 -12.60 -20.13
CA ASP A 217 9.85 -13.37 -21.34
C ASP A 217 9.16 -12.71 -22.54
N GLU A 218 9.46 -13.17 -23.74
CA GLU A 218 8.82 -12.75 -25.01
C GLU A 218 7.29 -12.93 -25.03
N SER A 219 6.74 -13.75 -24.14
CA SER A 219 5.30 -13.87 -23.86
C SER A 219 4.63 -12.55 -23.46
N ASP A 220 5.38 -11.53 -23.01
CA ASP A 220 4.88 -10.19 -22.69
C ASP A 220 4.17 -9.51 -23.87
N LYS A 221 4.49 -9.92 -25.12
CA LYS A 221 3.81 -9.44 -26.33
C LYS A 221 2.34 -9.87 -26.41
N LEU A 222 1.97 -10.97 -25.73
CA LEU A 222 0.61 -11.50 -25.72
C LEU A 222 -0.26 -10.92 -24.61
N SER A 223 0.35 -10.37 -23.56
CA SER A 223 -0.35 -9.89 -22.37
C SER A 223 0.17 -8.55 -21.86
N THR A 224 0.20 -7.55 -22.74
CA THR A 224 0.80 -6.23 -22.50
C THR A 224 0.30 -5.51 -21.24
N ASN A 225 -0.89 -5.84 -20.76
CA ASN A 225 -1.49 -5.24 -19.57
C ASN A 225 -1.37 -6.12 -18.30
N VAL A 226 -0.78 -7.32 -18.41
CA VAL A 226 -0.53 -8.23 -17.30
C VAL A 226 0.97 -8.35 -17.10
N VAL A 227 1.52 -7.49 -16.26
CA VAL A 227 2.97 -7.40 -16.04
C VAL A 227 3.39 -8.43 -15.00
N VAL A 228 4.38 -9.25 -15.32
CA VAL A 228 4.96 -10.24 -14.40
C VAL A 228 5.47 -9.56 -13.13
N GLY A 229 5.19 -10.16 -11.98
CA GLY A 229 5.53 -9.63 -10.65
C GLY A 229 4.60 -8.57 -10.11
N MET A 230 3.65 -8.07 -10.91
CA MET A 230 2.63 -7.12 -10.46
C MET A 230 1.33 -7.83 -10.07
N ARG A 231 0.52 -7.11 -9.29
CA ARG A 231 -0.85 -7.54 -9.00
C ARG A 231 -1.64 -7.66 -10.31
N LEU A 232 -2.35 -8.79 -10.49
CA LEU A 232 -3.27 -8.94 -11.61
C LEU A 232 -4.30 -7.79 -11.58
N PRO A 233 -4.44 -7.03 -12.67
CA PRO A 233 -5.45 -5.98 -12.76
C PRO A 233 -6.86 -6.57 -12.67
N SER A 234 -7.76 -5.86 -12.01
CA SER A 234 -9.19 -6.20 -12.05
C SER A 234 -9.85 -5.50 -13.23
N ALA A 235 -10.69 -6.23 -13.93
CA ALA A 235 -11.54 -5.70 -15.00
C ALA A 235 -13.00 -6.06 -14.71
N GLN A 236 -13.92 -5.30 -15.26
CA GLN A 236 -15.34 -5.68 -15.27
C GLN A 236 -15.53 -6.80 -16.28
N VAL A 237 -16.08 -7.93 -15.83
CA VAL A 237 -16.29 -9.13 -16.63
C VAL A 237 -17.71 -9.65 -16.41
N VAL A 238 -18.16 -10.52 -17.30
CA VAL A 238 -19.45 -11.21 -17.17
C VAL A 238 -19.18 -12.68 -16.90
N ARG A 239 -19.74 -13.21 -15.81
CA ARG A 239 -19.66 -14.63 -15.51
C ARG A 239 -20.57 -15.40 -16.49
N PHE A 240 -19.99 -16.35 -17.20
CA PHE A 240 -20.68 -17.05 -18.29
C PHE A 240 -21.89 -17.87 -17.81
N SER A 241 -21.79 -18.50 -16.64
CA SER A 241 -22.80 -19.43 -16.12
C SER A 241 -24.17 -18.79 -15.84
N ASP A 242 -24.20 -17.50 -15.48
CA ASP A 242 -25.44 -16.79 -15.10
C ASP A 242 -25.52 -15.36 -15.64
N SER A 243 -24.62 -15.01 -16.55
CA SER A 243 -24.52 -13.67 -17.15
C SER A 243 -24.36 -12.51 -16.14
N LYS A 244 -23.87 -12.80 -14.95
CA LYS A 244 -23.71 -11.80 -13.89
C LYS A 244 -22.49 -10.91 -14.16
N PRO A 245 -22.66 -9.57 -14.25
CA PRO A 245 -21.54 -8.65 -14.29
C PRO A 245 -20.83 -8.62 -12.93
N MET A 246 -19.50 -8.71 -12.93
CA MET A 246 -18.68 -8.70 -11.72
C MET A 246 -17.28 -8.17 -12.00
N GLN A 247 -16.53 -7.87 -10.94
CA GLN A 247 -15.11 -7.57 -11.07
C GLN A 247 -14.32 -8.90 -11.09
N LEU A 248 -13.33 -9.02 -11.98
CA LEU A 248 -12.47 -10.22 -12.07
C LEU A 248 -11.87 -10.60 -10.72
N ALA A 249 -11.44 -9.61 -9.93
CA ALA A 249 -10.89 -9.84 -8.60
C ALA A 249 -11.87 -10.55 -7.64
N GLN A 250 -13.19 -10.45 -7.85
CA GLN A 250 -14.18 -11.16 -7.03
C GLN A 250 -14.21 -12.66 -7.29
N ALA A 251 -13.78 -13.09 -8.49
CA ALA A 251 -13.62 -14.50 -8.80
C ALA A 251 -12.32 -15.11 -8.25
N LEU A 252 -11.37 -14.25 -7.86
CA LEU A 252 -10.05 -14.65 -7.36
C LEU A 252 -10.00 -14.54 -5.84
N VAL A 253 -10.78 -15.36 -5.16
CA VAL A 253 -10.85 -15.36 -3.69
C VAL A 253 -9.48 -15.70 -3.09
N SER A 254 -9.09 -14.98 -2.03
CA SER A 254 -7.84 -15.21 -1.29
C SER A 254 -7.99 -16.39 -0.33
N ASP A 255 -7.91 -17.61 -0.86
CA ASP A 255 -8.09 -18.88 -0.14
C ASP A 255 -6.81 -19.73 -0.07
N GLY A 256 -5.66 -19.18 -0.45
CA GLY A 256 -4.36 -19.84 -0.45
C GLY A 256 -4.14 -20.81 -1.63
N ARG A 257 -5.04 -20.87 -2.60
CA ARG A 257 -4.88 -21.71 -3.78
C ARG A 257 -4.10 -21.01 -4.88
N TRP A 258 -3.29 -21.76 -5.59
CA TRP A 258 -2.72 -21.32 -6.86
C TRP A 258 -3.79 -21.34 -7.95
N ARG A 259 -3.74 -20.37 -8.85
CA ARG A 259 -4.67 -20.24 -9.96
C ARG A 259 -3.92 -20.12 -11.27
N VAL A 260 -4.36 -20.89 -12.25
CA VAL A 260 -3.93 -20.74 -13.63
C VAL A 260 -5.07 -20.04 -14.36
N ILE A 261 -4.78 -18.83 -14.85
CA ILE A 261 -5.73 -18.00 -15.61
C ILE A 261 -5.35 -18.10 -17.07
N VAL A 262 -6.30 -18.53 -17.91
CA VAL A 262 -6.08 -18.69 -19.35
C VAL A 262 -6.96 -17.72 -20.11
N PHE A 263 -6.35 -16.84 -20.87
CA PHE A 263 -7.05 -15.93 -21.78
C PHE A 263 -7.20 -16.60 -23.14
N ILE A 264 -8.39 -17.05 -23.45
CA ILE A 264 -8.64 -17.91 -24.62
C ILE A 264 -9.10 -17.13 -25.88
N GLY A 265 -9.41 -15.85 -25.76
CA GLY A 265 -9.95 -15.05 -26.86
C GLY A 265 -11.40 -15.40 -27.20
N ASP A 266 -11.77 -15.24 -28.47
CA ASP A 266 -13.14 -15.45 -28.94
C ASP A 266 -13.55 -16.94 -28.92
N ILE A 267 -14.44 -17.31 -28.02
CA ILE A 267 -14.96 -18.69 -27.85
C ILE A 267 -15.86 -19.15 -29.01
N SER A 268 -16.35 -18.24 -29.85
CA SER A 268 -17.14 -18.60 -31.05
C SER A 268 -16.26 -19.23 -32.14
N SER A 269 -14.96 -18.95 -32.11
CA SER A 269 -13.97 -19.53 -33.06
C SER A 269 -13.78 -21.04 -32.82
N ALA A 270 -13.78 -21.81 -33.89
CA ALA A 270 -13.48 -23.26 -33.85
C ALA A 270 -12.05 -23.53 -33.38
N GLU A 271 -11.10 -22.68 -33.76
CA GLU A 271 -9.70 -22.77 -33.32
C GLU A 271 -9.58 -22.57 -31.81
N THR A 272 -10.23 -21.55 -31.25
CA THR A 272 -10.26 -21.26 -29.83
C THR A 272 -10.85 -22.44 -29.04
N ARG A 273 -11.98 -23.01 -29.51
CA ARG A 273 -12.58 -24.18 -28.87
C ARG A 273 -11.65 -25.40 -28.88
N THR A 274 -10.89 -25.62 -29.95
CA THR A 274 -9.93 -26.70 -30.05
C THR A 274 -8.77 -26.51 -29.04
N LYS A 275 -8.24 -25.29 -28.94
CA LYS A 275 -7.21 -24.94 -27.95
C LYS A 275 -7.74 -25.11 -26.50
N LEU A 276 -8.95 -24.66 -26.21
CA LEU A 276 -9.58 -24.79 -24.89
C LEU A 276 -9.74 -26.28 -24.51
N LYS A 277 -10.18 -27.11 -25.46
CA LYS A 277 -10.28 -28.57 -25.24
C LYS A 277 -8.92 -29.18 -24.93
N ALA A 278 -7.87 -28.82 -25.67
CA ALA A 278 -6.52 -29.31 -25.41
C ALA A 278 -6.01 -28.91 -24.01
N VAL A 279 -6.26 -27.69 -23.56
CA VAL A 279 -5.93 -27.23 -22.19
C VAL A 279 -6.72 -28.04 -21.14
N SER A 280 -8.04 -28.27 -21.37
CA SER A 280 -8.88 -29.07 -20.49
C SER A 280 -8.39 -30.54 -20.39
N ASP A 281 -8.03 -31.15 -21.50
CA ASP A 281 -7.53 -32.52 -21.55
C ASP A 281 -6.14 -32.65 -20.88
N ALA A 282 -5.26 -31.67 -21.05
CA ALA A 282 -3.98 -31.60 -20.34
C ALA A 282 -4.16 -31.48 -18.82
N ARG A 283 -5.13 -30.70 -18.37
CA ARG A 283 -5.51 -30.56 -16.95
C ARG A 283 -5.93 -31.90 -16.34
N HIS A 284 -6.78 -32.67 -17.00
CA HIS A 284 -7.22 -34.00 -16.50
C HIS A 284 -6.06 -34.98 -16.34
N ARG A 285 -5.05 -34.89 -17.22
CA ARG A 285 -3.82 -35.69 -17.11
C ARG A 285 -2.90 -35.30 -15.99
N ALA A 286 -2.88 -34.01 -15.61
CA ALA A 286 -1.97 -33.48 -14.61
C ALA A 286 -2.43 -33.60 -13.16
N ALA A 287 -3.57 -34.24 -12.89
CA ALA A 287 -4.14 -34.49 -11.54
C ALA A 287 -4.33 -33.19 -10.67
N PHE A 288 -4.48 -32.06 -11.28
CA PHE A 288 -4.80 -30.82 -10.54
C PHE A 288 -6.31 -30.74 -10.26
N HIS A 289 -6.69 -30.62 -8.99
CA HIS A 289 -8.04 -30.20 -8.64
C HIS A 289 -8.24 -28.72 -8.94
N VAL A 290 -8.90 -28.40 -10.04
CA VAL A 290 -9.23 -27.04 -10.44
C VAL A 290 -10.74 -26.91 -10.62
N SER A 291 -11.38 -26.04 -9.87
CA SER A 291 -12.72 -25.55 -10.23
C SER A 291 -12.58 -24.61 -11.43
N ALA A 292 -13.28 -24.86 -12.53
CA ALA A 292 -13.24 -24.00 -13.70
C ALA A 292 -14.46 -23.07 -13.67
N ASP A 293 -14.23 -21.79 -13.35
CA ASP A 293 -15.21 -20.75 -13.66
C ASP A 293 -14.79 -20.08 -14.97
N LEU A 294 -15.64 -20.17 -15.99
CA LEU A 294 -15.41 -19.48 -17.25
C LEU A 294 -15.88 -18.03 -17.11
N ILE A 295 -14.98 -17.10 -17.30
CA ILE A 295 -15.25 -15.66 -17.29
C ILE A 295 -14.99 -15.14 -18.69
N VAL A 296 -15.95 -14.47 -19.27
CA VAL A 296 -15.87 -13.87 -20.62
C VAL A 296 -15.81 -12.35 -20.47
N ASP A 297 -14.80 -11.76 -21.08
CA ASP A 297 -14.73 -10.31 -21.28
C ASP A 297 -15.57 -9.92 -22.51
N ARG A 298 -16.22 -8.74 -22.48
CA ARG A 298 -16.98 -8.16 -23.60
C ARG A 298 -16.15 -7.11 -24.32
#